data_cb66467110b8939d8b6b14b5e74b8338
#
_entry.id   cb66467110b8939d8b6b14b5e74b8338
#
_cell.length_a   1.000
_cell.length_b   1.000
_cell.length_c   1.000
_cell.angle_alpha   90.00
_cell.angle_beta   90.00
_cell.angle_gamma   90.00
#
_symmetry.space_group_name_H-M   'P 1'
#
loop_
_entity.id
_entity.type
_entity.pdbx_description
1 polymer ?
#
loop_
_entity_poly.entity_id
_entity_poly.type
_entity_poly.pdbx_seq_one_letter_code
_entity_poly.pdbx_strand_id
1 'polypeptide(L)'
;MLSYDCTWQIQNPDVVEDLLRLRSCHRNSTLGIIWAEARPFVTPFAFQYCIAAAALQYALWKSPPSRSQAASQQQRMDCRGSSKGLFLGLLVLAVGIVALILYFVLAHNPGLKEETLLVMGSAHAALLLLALLAAMLALCRVGGMCASSDAESGAITLHHILENVGLCALFFQGGCALVAALQDDVTLAVLSEGGKAISQSSAVLITLADAALALTHALAQSLLFHRLEQRQCSDGCPHERPGRQVITFLAFCNLVLWVTDTFASGRDQSSAQLQLKLFGALPWKLISQLTMPLVMLYRFQSTVYLLEVWHTGYGTDPK
;
A
#
# COMPACT_ATOMS: atom_id res chain seq x y z
N MET A 1 21.22 -11.10 -5.32
CA MET A 1 21.55 -9.74 -5.78
C MET A 1 22.67 -9.84 -6.77
N LEU A 2 22.64 -9.12 -7.90
CA LEU A 2 23.52 -9.23 -9.06
C LEU A 2 23.21 -10.44 -9.96
N SER A 3 22.01 -10.49 -10.56
CA SER A 3 21.87 -11.06 -11.89
C SER A 3 21.95 -9.89 -12.88
N TYR A 4 23.12 -9.32 -12.99
CA TYR A 4 23.43 -8.51 -14.17
C TYR A 4 23.53 -9.48 -15.35
N ASP A 5 22.70 -9.29 -16.34
CA ASP A 5 22.85 -9.86 -17.65
C ASP A 5 24.13 -9.26 -18.27
N CYS A 6 25.28 -9.78 -17.88
CA CYS A 6 26.54 -9.52 -18.56
C CYS A 6 26.68 -10.34 -19.85
N THR A 7 25.58 -10.74 -20.44
CA THR A 7 25.56 -11.60 -21.64
C THR A 7 26.14 -10.95 -22.88
N TRP A 8 26.28 -9.64 -22.92
CA TRP A 8 26.82 -8.97 -24.11
C TRP A 8 28.34 -8.73 -24.12
N GLN A 9 29.06 -9.12 -23.08
CA GLN A 9 30.52 -9.02 -23.06
C GLN A 9 31.25 -10.35 -23.13
N ILE A 10 30.56 -11.48 -23.10
CA ILE A 10 31.19 -12.80 -23.15
C ILE A 10 31.15 -13.30 -24.60
N GLN A 11 32.20 -12.98 -25.35
CA GLN A 11 32.40 -13.49 -26.73
C GLN A 11 32.81 -14.98 -26.80
N ASN A 12 32.88 -15.68 -25.67
CA ASN A 12 33.33 -17.07 -25.64
C ASN A 12 32.11 -17.99 -25.41
N PRO A 13 31.68 -18.80 -26.43
CA PRO A 13 30.50 -19.64 -26.35
C PRO A 13 30.56 -20.66 -25.21
N ASP A 14 31.75 -21.16 -24.88
CA ASP A 14 31.97 -22.15 -23.80
C ASP A 14 31.64 -21.60 -22.43
N VAL A 15 31.98 -20.32 -22.18
CA VAL A 15 31.66 -19.64 -20.91
C VAL A 15 30.15 -19.39 -20.76
N VAL A 16 29.45 -19.10 -21.86
CA VAL A 16 27.99 -18.93 -21.85
C VAL A 16 27.30 -20.25 -21.53
N GLU A 17 27.77 -21.34 -22.11
CA GLU A 17 27.22 -22.67 -21.85
C GLU A 17 27.46 -23.12 -20.41
N ASP A 18 28.63 -22.87 -19.85
CA ASP A 18 28.93 -23.17 -18.45
C ASP A 18 28.12 -22.32 -17.48
N LEU A 19 27.88 -21.02 -17.78
CA LEU A 19 26.99 -20.16 -17.00
C LEU A 19 25.52 -20.62 -17.07
N LEU A 20 25.06 -21.10 -18.22
CA LEU A 20 23.71 -21.65 -18.38
C LEU A 20 23.57 -22.96 -17.61
N ARG A 21 24.59 -23.81 -17.60
CA ARG A 21 24.62 -25.06 -16.80
C ARG A 21 24.62 -24.75 -15.31
N LEU A 22 25.45 -23.80 -14.83
CA LEU A 22 25.45 -23.35 -13.44
C LEU A 22 24.09 -22.77 -13.03
N ARG A 23 23.47 -21.97 -13.89
CA ARG A 23 22.13 -21.42 -13.66
C ARG A 23 21.06 -22.51 -13.59
N SER A 24 21.14 -23.53 -14.43
CA SER A 24 20.21 -24.67 -14.41
C SER A 24 20.41 -25.55 -13.18
N CYS A 25 21.66 -25.79 -12.76
CA CYS A 25 21.99 -26.50 -11.53
C CYS A 25 21.48 -25.76 -10.28
N HIS A 26 21.68 -24.45 -10.22
CA HIS A 26 21.19 -23.64 -9.11
C HIS A 26 19.65 -23.64 -9.05
N ARG A 27 18.99 -23.58 -10.20
CA ARG A 27 17.52 -23.60 -10.27
C ARG A 27 16.91 -24.93 -9.87
N ASN A 28 17.61 -26.04 -10.13
CA ASN A 28 17.15 -27.40 -9.81
C ASN A 28 17.60 -27.88 -8.42
N SER A 29 18.39 -27.08 -7.71
CA SER A 29 18.75 -27.37 -6.31
C SER A 29 17.54 -27.10 -5.41
N THR A 30 17.44 -27.80 -4.27
CA THR A 30 16.37 -27.58 -3.27
C THR A 30 16.31 -26.11 -2.84
N LEU A 31 17.48 -25.48 -2.64
CA LEU A 31 17.58 -24.07 -2.29
C LEU A 31 17.11 -23.15 -3.42
N GLY A 32 17.39 -23.50 -4.68
CA GLY A 32 16.94 -22.75 -5.85
C GLY A 32 15.42 -22.79 -6.02
N ILE A 33 14.81 -23.93 -5.74
CA ILE A 33 13.34 -24.08 -5.77
C ILE A 33 12.70 -23.22 -4.68
N ILE A 34 13.17 -23.34 -3.44
CA ILE A 34 12.68 -22.52 -2.31
C ILE A 34 12.86 -21.03 -2.60
N TRP A 35 14.01 -20.63 -3.15
CA TRP A 35 14.26 -19.24 -3.51
C TRP A 35 13.33 -18.74 -4.63
N ALA A 36 13.06 -19.56 -5.64
CA ALA A 36 12.14 -19.20 -6.71
C ALA A 36 10.71 -18.93 -6.19
N GLU A 37 10.28 -19.71 -5.19
CA GLU A 37 8.98 -19.52 -4.54
C GLU A 37 8.98 -18.31 -3.59
N ALA A 38 10.06 -18.08 -2.84
CA ALA A 38 10.17 -16.99 -1.89
C ALA A 38 10.43 -15.62 -2.54
N ARG A 39 11.07 -15.59 -3.72
CA ARG A 39 11.49 -14.38 -4.42
C ARG A 39 10.36 -13.35 -4.63
N PRO A 40 9.14 -13.72 -5.07
CA PRO A 40 8.06 -12.76 -5.26
C PRO A 40 7.71 -11.99 -3.98
N PHE A 41 7.88 -12.62 -2.82
CA PHE A 41 7.60 -12.02 -1.51
C PHE A 41 8.79 -11.19 -0.99
N VAL A 42 10.01 -11.68 -1.16
CA VAL A 42 11.21 -11.00 -0.63
C VAL A 42 11.58 -9.75 -1.44
N THR A 43 11.37 -9.77 -2.75
CA THR A 43 11.74 -8.64 -3.62
C THR A 43 11.05 -7.32 -3.25
N PRO A 44 9.73 -7.27 -2.99
CA PRO A 44 9.07 -6.04 -2.56
C PRO A 44 9.63 -5.49 -1.24
N PHE A 45 9.89 -6.34 -0.25
CA PHE A 45 10.50 -5.92 1.02
C PHE A 45 11.91 -5.35 0.83
N ALA A 46 12.73 -6.00 0.01
CA ALA A 46 14.07 -5.49 -0.29
C ALA A 46 14.02 -4.10 -0.94
N PHE A 47 13.08 -3.88 -1.84
CA PHE A 47 12.88 -2.59 -2.49
C PHE A 47 12.44 -1.50 -1.50
N GLN A 48 11.43 -1.80 -0.68
CA GLN A 48 10.94 -0.90 0.37
C GLN A 48 12.06 -0.53 1.35
N TYR A 49 12.84 -1.53 1.78
CA TYR A 49 14.00 -1.31 2.65
C TYR A 49 15.04 -0.37 2.02
N CYS A 50 15.40 -0.59 0.75
CA CYS A 50 16.36 0.26 0.06
C CYS A 50 15.88 1.71 -0.06
N ILE A 51 14.58 1.93 -0.39
CA ILE A 51 14.02 3.28 -0.48
C ILE A 51 13.99 3.94 0.91
N ALA A 52 13.53 3.23 1.94
CA ALA A 52 13.50 3.75 3.31
C ALA A 52 14.90 4.07 3.83
N ALA A 53 15.90 3.22 3.56
CA ALA A 53 17.28 3.47 3.93
C ALA A 53 17.88 4.69 3.21
N ALA A 54 17.62 4.83 1.89
CA ALA A 54 18.07 5.99 1.12
C ALA A 54 17.42 7.28 1.64
N ALA A 55 16.14 7.21 1.97
CA ALA A 55 15.39 8.31 2.54
C ALA A 55 15.94 8.74 3.91
N LEU A 56 16.23 7.78 4.78
CA LEU A 56 16.85 8.04 6.08
C LEU A 56 18.24 8.66 5.94
N GLN A 57 19.07 8.14 5.04
CA GLN A 57 20.40 8.72 4.76
C GLN A 57 20.30 10.16 4.25
N TYR A 58 19.35 10.45 3.37
CA TYR A 58 19.08 11.80 2.90
C TYR A 58 18.66 12.73 4.04
N ALA A 59 17.78 12.29 4.94
CA ALA A 59 17.34 13.07 6.09
C ALA A 59 18.51 13.38 7.04
N LEU A 60 19.35 12.39 7.33
CA LEU A 60 20.54 12.55 8.16
C LEU A 60 21.57 13.50 7.52
N TRP A 61 21.72 13.44 6.21
CA TRP A 61 22.62 14.34 5.47
C TRP A 61 22.12 15.79 5.51
N LYS A 62 20.81 15.99 5.33
CA LYS A 62 20.20 17.32 5.29
C LYS A 62 20.11 17.97 6.67
N SER A 63 19.86 17.19 7.71
CA SER A 63 19.66 17.66 9.08
C SER A 63 20.45 16.76 10.04
N PRO A 64 21.78 16.97 10.18
CA PRO A 64 22.55 16.20 11.15
C PRO A 64 22.01 16.46 12.56
N PRO A 65 21.83 15.42 13.39
CA PRO A 65 21.26 15.57 14.72
C PRO A 65 22.11 16.52 15.55
N SER A 66 21.56 17.69 15.89
CA SER A 66 22.20 18.59 16.84
C SER A 66 22.15 17.92 18.22
N ARG A 67 23.29 17.90 18.92
CA ARG A 67 23.45 17.29 20.27
C ARG A 67 22.45 17.76 21.32
N SER A 68 21.70 18.84 21.02
CA SER A 68 20.77 19.48 21.97
C SER A 68 19.37 18.83 22.01
N GLN A 69 19.00 17.98 21.03
CA GLN A 69 17.68 17.35 20.99
C GLN A 69 17.59 15.94 21.62
N ALA A 70 18.64 15.49 22.27
CA ALA A 70 18.68 14.19 22.93
C ALA A 70 17.91 14.11 24.27
N ALA A 71 17.27 15.16 24.72
CA ALA A 71 16.28 15.09 25.78
C ALA A 71 14.93 14.67 25.14
N SER A 72 14.82 13.41 24.76
CA SER A 72 13.55 12.78 24.40
C SER A 72 12.58 12.98 25.58
N GLN A 73 11.70 13.93 25.43
CA GLN A 73 10.57 14.13 26.33
C GLN A 73 9.78 12.82 26.29
N GLN A 74 9.85 12.03 27.35
CA GLN A 74 9.17 10.76 27.50
C GLN A 74 7.68 11.03 27.70
N GLN A 75 7.00 11.28 26.58
CA GLN A 75 5.58 11.60 26.52
C GLN A 75 4.81 10.36 26.97
N ARG A 76 4.09 10.46 28.07
CA ARG A 76 3.26 9.35 28.59
C ARG A 76 2.16 9.04 27.60
N MET A 77 2.10 7.79 27.11
CA MET A 77 1.01 7.29 26.31
C MET A 77 -0.26 7.19 27.14
N ASP A 78 -1.23 8.05 26.89
CA ASP A 78 -2.57 7.93 27.45
C ASP A 78 -3.48 7.20 26.44
N CYS A 79 -3.75 5.93 26.67
CA CYS A 79 -4.60 5.10 25.81
C CYS A 79 -6.12 5.29 26.09
N ARG A 80 -6.49 6.20 26.98
CA ARG A 80 -7.91 6.50 27.27
C ARG A 80 -8.61 7.07 26.03
N GLY A 81 -9.73 6.46 25.63
CA GLY A 81 -10.57 6.93 24.53
C GLY A 81 -10.26 6.34 23.15
N SER A 82 -9.25 5.45 22.99
CA SER A 82 -8.90 4.80 21.70
C SER A 82 -9.37 3.35 21.60
N SER A 83 -9.93 2.78 22.67
CA SER A 83 -10.23 1.35 22.79
C SER A 83 -11.16 0.79 21.72
N LYS A 84 -12.20 1.55 21.32
CA LYS A 84 -13.15 1.11 20.28
C LYS A 84 -12.51 1.04 18.90
N GLY A 85 -11.70 2.05 18.54
CA GLY A 85 -10.97 2.08 17.27
C GLY A 85 -9.91 0.98 17.19
N LEU A 86 -9.21 0.72 18.30
CA LEU A 86 -8.23 -0.37 18.41
C LEU A 86 -8.90 -1.74 18.26
N PHE A 87 -10.01 -1.98 18.97
CA PHE A 87 -10.74 -3.24 18.89
C PHE A 87 -11.24 -3.52 17.47
N LEU A 88 -11.86 -2.51 16.84
CA LEU A 88 -12.35 -2.64 15.47
C LEU A 88 -11.20 -2.83 14.48
N GLY A 89 -10.08 -2.13 14.69
CA GLY A 89 -8.87 -2.30 13.89
C GLY A 89 -8.26 -3.70 13.98
N LEU A 90 -8.19 -4.26 15.20
CA LEU A 90 -7.72 -5.64 15.41
C LEU A 90 -8.67 -6.67 14.76
N LEU A 91 -9.98 -6.40 14.78
CA LEU A 91 -10.95 -7.25 14.09
C LEU A 91 -10.73 -7.24 12.58
N VAL A 92 -10.53 -6.07 11.97
CA VAL A 92 -10.22 -5.94 10.53
C VAL A 92 -8.89 -6.63 10.20
N LEU A 93 -7.88 -6.52 11.06
CA LEU A 93 -6.61 -7.21 10.90
C LEU A 93 -6.80 -8.74 10.91
N ALA A 94 -7.57 -9.26 11.86
CA ALA A 94 -7.86 -10.70 11.94
C ALA A 94 -8.61 -11.19 10.70
N VAL A 95 -9.63 -10.47 10.25
CA VAL A 95 -10.38 -10.79 9.02
C VAL A 95 -9.47 -10.73 7.80
N GLY A 96 -8.59 -9.72 7.69
CA GLY A 96 -7.61 -9.61 6.60
C GLY A 96 -6.63 -10.78 6.56
N ILE A 97 -6.14 -11.23 7.71
CA ILE A 97 -5.26 -12.42 7.79
C ILE A 97 -6.02 -13.68 7.35
N VAL A 98 -7.28 -13.86 7.78
CA VAL A 98 -8.11 -15.01 7.36
C VAL A 98 -8.35 -14.97 5.85
N ALA A 99 -8.66 -13.80 5.27
CA ALA A 99 -8.83 -13.63 3.83
C ALA A 99 -7.55 -13.98 3.06
N LEU A 100 -6.38 -13.57 3.58
CA LEU A 100 -5.09 -13.90 3.00
C LEU A 100 -4.77 -15.40 3.05
N ILE A 101 -5.07 -16.07 4.17
CA ILE A 101 -4.93 -17.54 4.29
C ILE A 101 -5.84 -18.24 3.28
N LEU A 102 -7.09 -17.81 3.17
CA LEU A 102 -8.04 -18.35 2.21
C LEU A 102 -7.56 -18.18 0.78
N TYR A 103 -7.02 -16.99 0.46
CA TYR A 103 -6.39 -16.72 -0.84
C TYR A 103 -5.28 -17.72 -1.16
N PHE A 104 -4.34 -17.99 -0.22
CA PHE A 104 -3.26 -18.94 -0.46
C PHE A 104 -3.76 -20.38 -0.64
N VAL A 105 -4.78 -20.78 0.12
CA VAL A 105 -5.39 -22.12 -0.01
C VAL A 105 -6.06 -22.28 -1.36
N LEU A 106 -6.84 -21.29 -1.81
CA LEU A 106 -7.53 -21.31 -3.10
C LEU A 106 -6.53 -21.23 -4.27
N ALA A 107 -5.52 -20.34 -4.16
CA ALA A 107 -4.50 -20.17 -5.20
C ALA A 107 -3.62 -21.41 -5.44
N HIS A 108 -3.57 -22.34 -4.47
CA HIS A 108 -2.88 -23.62 -4.64
C HIS A 108 -3.61 -24.54 -5.62
N ASN A 109 -4.92 -24.38 -5.80
CA ASN A 109 -5.74 -25.20 -6.68
C ASN A 109 -5.93 -24.52 -8.05
N PRO A 110 -5.34 -25.04 -9.14
CA PRO A 110 -5.39 -24.38 -10.45
C PRO A 110 -6.79 -24.31 -11.07
N GLY A 111 -7.74 -25.14 -10.58
CA GLY A 111 -9.14 -25.11 -11.01
C GLY A 111 -9.98 -23.98 -10.40
N LEU A 112 -9.50 -23.33 -9.32
CA LEU A 112 -10.26 -22.35 -8.56
C LEU A 112 -9.73 -20.90 -8.75
N LYS A 113 -9.13 -20.61 -9.89
CA LYS A 113 -8.52 -19.29 -10.15
C LYS A 113 -9.54 -18.15 -10.17
N GLU A 114 -10.72 -18.38 -10.74
CA GLU A 114 -11.80 -17.38 -10.77
C GLU A 114 -12.31 -17.08 -9.37
N GLU A 115 -12.59 -18.12 -8.59
CA GLU A 115 -13.04 -17.94 -7.20
C GLU A 115 -11.97 -17.23 -6.34
N THR A 116 -10.70 -17.56 -6.55
CA THR A 116 -9.60 -16.90 -5.87
C THR A 116 -9.58 -15.39 -6.15
N LEU A 117 -9.74 -15.01 -7.42
CA LEU A 117 -9.80 -13.60 -7.83
C LEU A 117 -11.04 -12.89 -7.24
N LEU A 118 -12.20 -13.53 -7.28
CA LEU A 118 -13.44 -12.98 -6.74
C LEU A 118 -13.36 -12.77 -5.22
N VAL A 119 -12.87 -13.77 -4.49
CA VAL A 119 -12.74 -13.68 -3.02
C VAL A 119 -11.75 -12.62 -2.62
N MET A 120 -10.54 -12.62 -3.21
CA MET A 120 -9.50 -11.66 -2.83
C MET A 120 -9.85 -10.24 -3.30
N GLY A 121 -10.31 -10.09 -4.54
CA GLY A 121 -10.70 -8.79 -5.07
C GLY A 121 -11.88 -8.17 -4.32
N SER A 122 -12.90 -8.97 -3.96
CA SER A 122 -14.03 -8.47 -3.16
C SER A 122 -13.62 -8.11 -1.74
N ALA A 123 -12.75 -8.89 -1.10
CA ALA A 123 -12.21 -8.60 0.22
C ALA A 123 -11.38 -7.32 0.23
N HIS A 124 -10.53 -7.13 -0.78
CA HIS A 124 -9.71 -5.93 -0.94
C HIS A 124 -10.56 -4.68 -1.22
N ALA A 125 -11.55 -4.77 -2.12
CA ALA A 125 -12.49 -3.70 -2.40
C ALA A 125 -13.32 -3.31 -1.15
N ALA A 126 -13.78 -4.30 -0.38
CA ALA A 126 -14.49 -4.05 0.89
C ALA A 126 -13.59 -3.34 1.91
N LEU A 127 -12.31 -3.73 2.01
CA LEU A 127 -11.34 -3.08 2.89
C LEU A 127 -11.06 -1.64 2.45
N LEU A 128 -10.92 -1.39 1.15
CA LEU A 128 -10.77 -0.03 0.59
C LEU A 128 -11.99 0.84 0.88
N LEU A 129 -13.19 0.28 0.76
CA LEU A 129 -14.43 0.99 1.10
C LEU A 129 -14.48 1.35 2.59
N LEU A 130 -14.12 0.43 3.48
CA LEU A 130 -14.03 0.70 4.92
C LEU A 130 -12.99 1.78 5.24
N ALA A 131 -11.83 1.70 4.60
CA ALA A 131 -10.77 2.70 4.76
C ALA A 131 -11.21 4.08 4.23
N LEU A 132 -11.91 4.13 3.09
CA LEU A 132 -12.48 5.37 2.54
C LEU A 132 -13.49 5.99 3.49
N LEU A 133 -14.43 5.20 4.00
CA LEU A 133 -15.41 5.67 4.99
C LEU A 133 -14.75 6.19 6.25
N ALA A 134 -13.72 5.49 6.75
CA ALA A 134 -12.93 5.95 7.89
C ALA A 134 -12.19 7.26 7.61
N ALA A 135 -11.58 7.41 6.42
CA ALA A 135 -10.90 8.64 6.02
C ALA A 135 -11.88 9.82 5.92
N MET A 136 -13.06 9.61 5.34
CA MET A 136 -14.12 10.62 5.27
C MET A 136 -14.63 11.02 6.67
N LEU A 137 -14.87 10.06 7.55
CA LEU A 137 -15.24 10.32 8.94
C LEU A 137 -14.14 11.08 9.70
N ALA A 138 -12.86 10.73 9.48
CA ALA A 138 -11.73 11.45 10.05
C ALA A 138 -11.68 12.90 9.57
N LEU A 139 -11.85 13.14 8.26
CA LEU A 139 -11.94 14.49 7.68
C LEU A 139 -13.04 15.34 8.32
N CYS A 140 -14.23 14.77 8.52
CA CYS A 140 -15.34 15.45 9.17
C CYS A 140 -15.01 15.79 10.64
N ARG A 141 -14.35 14.87 11.36
CA ARG A 141 -14.02 15.07 12.79
C ARG A 141 -12.86 16.03 12.99
N VAL A 142 -11.83 15.97 12.14
CA VAL A 142 -10.68 16.89 12.16
C VAL A 142 -11.11 18.31 11.78
N GLY A 143 -12.18 18.47 10.98
CA GLY A 143 -12.75 19.76 10.63
C GLY A 143 -13.12 20.65 11.83
N GLY A 144 -13.42 20.05 12.98
CA GLY A 144 -13.73 20.76 14.25
C GLY A 144 -12.53 21.13 15.13
N MET A 145 -11.28 20.81 14.72
CA MET A 145 -10.07 21.16 15.49
C MET A 145 -9.60 22.58 15.17
N CYS A 146 -8.93 23.22 16.14
CA CYS A 146 -8.39 24.58 15.97
C CYS A 146 -7.28 24.60 14.93
N ALA A 147 -7.21 25.65 14.10
CA ALA A 147 -6.09 25.87 13.20
C ALA A 147 -4.87 26.35 14.01
N SER A 148 -3.70 25.76 13.78
CA SER A 148 -2.44 26.27 14.33
C SER A 148 -2.01 27.51 13.56
N SER A 149 -1.70 28.59 14.28
CA SER A 149 -1.15 29.81 13.67
C SER A 149 0.35 29.69 13.34
N ASP A 150 1.02 28.66 13.84
CA ASP A 150 2.46 28.44 13.69
C ASP A 150 2.76 27.32 12.68
N ALA A 151 2.01 27.28 11.58
CA ALA A 151 2.39 26.45 10.43
C ALA A 151 3.73 26.97 9.89
N GLU A 152 4.82 26.46 10.44
CA GLU A 152 6.19 26.78 10.03
C GLU A 152 6.37 26.38 8.57
N SER A 153 6.27 27.40 7.72
CA SER A 153 6.40 27.34 6.29
C SER A 153 7.78 26.76 5.95
N GLY A 154 7.83 25.53 5.42
CA GLY A 154 8.82 25.29 4.44
C GLY A 154 9.88 24.23 4.64
N ALA A 155 9.90 23.39 5.65
CA ALA A 155 10.68 22.17 5.55
C ALA A 155 9.84 21.11 4.83
N ILE A 156 10.09 20.90 3.54
CA ILE A 156 9.59 19.72 2.84
C ILE A 156 10.15 18.52 3.58
N THR A 157 9.35 17.97 4.46
CA THR A 157 9.75 16.84 5.30
C THR A 157 9.90 15.63 4.36
N LEU A 158 10.88 14.79 4.61
CA LEU A 158 11.12 13.58 3.83
C LEU A 158 9.84 12.74 3.66
N HIS A 159 8.99 12.74 4.69
CA HIS A 159 7.69 12.10 4.68
C HIS A 159 6.83 12.56 3.49
N HIS A 160 6.72 13.86 3.23
CA HIS A 160 5.95 14.39 2.09
C HIS A 160 6.49 13.94 0.74
N ILE A 161 7.82 13.86 0.60
CA ILE A 161 8.43 13.38 -0.65
C ILE A 161 8.04 11.92 -0.89
N LEU A 162 8.20 11.08 0.13
CA LEU A 162 7.88 9.65 0.03
C LEU A 162 6.38 9.41 -0.19
N GLU A 163 5.54 10.17 0.51
CA GLU A 163 4.09 10.13 0.35
C GLU A 163 3.70 10.50 -1.09
N ASN A 164 4.18 11.63 -1.60
CA ASN A 164 3.85 12.09 -2.95
C ASN A 164 4.34 11.13 -4.04
N VAL A 165 5.55 10.58 -3.91
CA VAL A 165 6.08 9.58 -4.84
C VAL A 165 5.22 8.31 -4.85
N GLY A 166 4.85 7.82 -3.66
CA GLY A 166 3.98 6.66 -3.53
C GLY A 166 2.56 6.93 -4.05
N LEU A 167 2.03 8.11 -3.78
CA LEU A 167 0.72 8.56 -4.28
C LEU A 167 0.71 8.64 -5.81
N CYS A 168 1.75 9.22 -6.44
CA CYS A 168 1.90 9.24 -7.90
C CYS A 168 1.93 7.84 -8.49
N ALA A 169 2.67 6.91 -7.87
CA ALA A 169 2.72 5.53 -8.31
C ALA A 169 1.35 4.84 -8.21
N LEU A 170 0.61 5.08 -7.13
CA LEU A 170 -0.75 4.55 -6.94
C LEU A 170 -1.71 5.11 -7.98
N PHE A 171 -1.69 6.42 -8.25
CA PHE A 171 -2.53 7.03 -9.28
C PHE A 171 -2.20 6.50 -10.67
N PHE A 172 -0.92 6.32 -10.98
CA PHE A 172 -0.50 5.77 -12.26
C PHE A 172 -0.97 4.33 -12.43
N GLN A 173 -0.72 3.48 -11.45
CA GLN A 173 -1.11 2.06 -11.48
C GLN A 173 -2.63 1.89 -11.46
N GLY A 174 -3.32 2.59 -10.56
CA GLY A 174 -4.79 2.56 -10.47
C GLY A 174 -5.45 3.13 -11.72
N GLY A 175 -4.88 4.19 -12.30
CA GLY A 175 -5.32 4.76 -13.58
C GLY A 175 -5.19 3.77 -14.73
N CYS A 176 -4.05 3.08 -14.83
CA CYS A 176 -3.87 2.01 -15.83
C CYS A 176 -4.88 0.86 -15.64
N ALA A 177 -5.13 0.45 -14.39
CA ALA A 177 -6.11 -0.59 -14.07
C ALA A 177 -7.52 -0.14 -14.44
N LEU A 178 -7.89 1.10 -14.10
CA LEU A 178 -9.18 1.68 -14.44
C LEU A 178 -9.41 1.75 -15.95
N VAL A 179 -8.43 2.26 -16.71
CA VAL A 179 -8.51 2.33 -18.17
C VAL A 179 -8.64 0.96 -18.79
N ALA A 180 -7.86 -0.04 -18.31
CA ALA A 180 -7.95 -1.41 -18.81
C ALA A 180 -9.34 -2.03 -18.53
N ALA A 181 -9.90 -1.79 -17.36
CA ALA A 181 -11.23 -2.27 -17.01
C ALA A 181 -12.34 -1.57 -17.82
N LEU A 182 -12.22 -0.28 -18.09
CA LEU A 182 -13.21 0.48 -18.87
C LEU A 182 -13.19 0.15 -20.38
N GLN A 183 -12.04 -0.26 -20.91
CA GLN A 183 -11.90 -0.60 -22.33
C GLN A 183 -12.22 -2.08 -22.63
N ASP A 184 -12.52 -2.88 -21.62
CA ASP A 184 -12.91 -4.27 -21.84
C ASP A 184 -14.33 -4.34 -22.44
N ASP A 185 -14.50 -5.17 -23.49
CA ASP A 185 -15.77 -5.30 -24.22
C ASP A 185 -16.94 -5.70 -23.30
N VAL A 186 -16.65 -6.44 -22.24
CA VAL A 186 -17.62 -6.87 -21.24
C VAL A 186 -18.14 -5.68 -20.45
N THR A 187 -17.26 -4.75 -20.03
CA THR A 187 -17.66 -3.53 -19.33
C THR A 187 -18.51 -2.64 -20.22
N LEU A 188 -18.14 -2.50 -21.48
CA LEU A 188 -18.91 -1.72 -22.46
C LEU A 188 -20.30 -2.36 -22.69
N ALA A 189 -20.41 -3.68 -22.79
CA ALA A 189 -21.69 -4.39 -22.93
C ALA A 189 -22.56 -4.22 -21.67
N VAL A 190 -22.00 -4.33 -20.46
CA VAL A 190 -22.76 -4.12 -19.21
C VAL A 190 -23.29 -2.70 -19.09
N LEU A 191 -22.48 -1.72 -19.46
CA LEU A 191 -22.89 -0.30 -19.43
C LEU A 191 -23.95 0.02 -20.50
N SER A 192 -23.90 -0.63 -21.67
CA SER A 192 -24.85 -0.37 -22.79
C SER A 192 -26.16 -1.13 -22.67
N GLU A 193 -26.15 -2.38 -22.17
CA GLU A 193 -27.32 -3.28 -22.15
C GLU A 193 -28.08 -3.34 -20.83
N GLY A 194 -27.75 -2.50 -19.86
CA GLY A 194 -28.51 -2.39 -18.61
C GLY A 194 -28.48 -3.64 -17.74
N GLY A 195 -27.34 -4.35 -17.67
CA GLY A 195 -27.07 -5.30 -16.60
C GLY A 195 -27.41 -6.76 -16.85
N LYS A 196 -27.81 -7.18 -18.06
CA LYS A 196 -28.12 -8.59 -18.34
C LYS A 196 -26.91 -9.53 -18.44
N ALA A 197 -25.70 -8.97 -18.56
CA ALA A 197 -24.44 -9.71 -18.72
C ALA A 197 -23.68 -9.92 -17.39
N ILE A 198 -24.30 -9.70 -16.25
CA ILE A 198 -23.63 -9.63 -14.92
C ILE A 198 -22.93 -10.94 -14.53
N SER A 199 -23.43 -12.09 -14.94
CA SER A 199 -22.88 -13.40 -14.50
C SER A 199 -21.47 -13.72 -15.03
N GLN A 200 -21.09 -13.17 -16.19
CA GLN A 200 -19.79 -13.41 -16.82
C GLN A 200 -18.78 -12.28 -16.57
N SER A 201 -19.23 -11.21 -15.90
CA SER A 201 -18.51 -9.93 -15.75
C SER A 201 -18.02 -9.65 -14.33
N SER A 202 -18.26 -10.55 -13.37
CA SER A 202 -17.98 -10.27 -11.96
C SER A 202 -16.52 -9.89 -11.69
N ALA A 203 -15.56 -10.55 -12.32
CA ALA A 203 -14.14 -10.25 -12.16
C ALA A 203 -13.76 -8.86 -12.69
N VAL A 204 -14.32 -8.45 -13.84
CA VAL A 204 -14.08 -7.14 -14.45
C VAL A 204 -14.68 -6.03 -13.58
N LEU A 205 -15.91 -6.23 -13.11
CA LEU A 205 -16.61 -5.28 -12.23
C LEU A 205 -15.89 -5.10 -10.89
N ILE A 206 -15.37 -6.19 -10.31
CA ILE A 206 -14.57 -6.12 -9.08
C ILE A 206 -13.28 -5.36 -9.33
N THR A 207 -12.57 -5.62 -10.44
CA THR A 207 -11.36 -4.88 -10.79
C THR A 207 -11.64 -3.39 -11.00
N LEU A 208 -12.74 -3.06 -11.66
CA LEU A 208 -13.19 -1.67 -11.85
C LEU A 208 -13.50 -1.00 -10.52
N ALA A 209 -14.28 -1.65 -9.67
CA ALA A 209 -14.62 -1.15 -8.34
C ALA A 209 -13.40 -0.96 -7.46
N ASP A 210 -12.49 -1.94 -7.46
CA ASP A 210 -11.25 -1.90 -6.69
C ASP A 210 -10.35 -0.73 -7.11
N ALA A 211 -10.13 -0.55 -8.42
CA ALA A 211 -9.34 0.56 -8.94
C ALA A 211 -9.98 1.93 -8.60
N ALA A 212 -11.29 2.06 -8.76
CA ALA A 212 -12.01 3.30 -8.44
C ALA A 212 -11.95 3.61 -6.93
N LEU A 213 -12.15 2.60 -6.08
CA LEU A 213 -12.06 2.73 -4.62
C LEU A 213 -10.63 3.06 -4.18
N ALA A 214 -9.61 2.45 -4.77
CA ALA A 214 -8.21 2.73 -4.46
C ALA A 214 -7.85 4.20 -4.76
N LEU A 215 -8.25 4.71 -5.91
CA LEU A 215 -8.02 6.11 -6.31
C LEU A 215 -8.77 7.10 -5.42
N THR A 216 -10.05 6.85 -5.13
CA THR A 216 -10.87 7.72 -4.27
C THR A 216 -10.40 7.71 -2.83
N HIS A 217 -10.02 6.52 -2.30
CA HIS A 217 -9.42 6.40 -0.98
C HIS A 217 -8.10 7.18 -0.87
N ALA A 218 -7.21 7.05 -1.87
CA ALA A 218 -5.94 7.76 -1.90
C ALA A 218 -6.13 9.28 -1.87
N LEU A 219 -7.09 9.81 -2.64
CA LEU A 219 -7.46 11.24 -2.61
C LEU A 219 -7.97 11.66 -1.23
N ALA A 220 -8.92 10.91 -0.66
CA ALA A 220 -9.49 11.23 0.64
C ALA A 220 -8.41 11.21 1.74
N GLN A 221 -7.51 10.24 1.69
CA GLN A 221 -6.41 10.10 2.64
C GLN A 221 -5.37 11.21 2.51
N SER A 222 -5.00 11.61 1.29
CA SER A 222 -4.09 12.74 1.04
C SER A 222 -4.70 14.06 1.55
N LEU A 223 -5.99 14.28 1.31
CA LEU A 223 -6.71 15.43 1.89
C LEU A 223 -6.73 15.39 3.41
N LEU A 224 -6.89 14.22 4.01
CA LEU A 224 -6.84 14.04 5.46
C LEU A 224 -5.46 14.41 6.01
N PHE A 225 -4.38 13.93 5.39
CA PHE A 225 -3.02 14.24 5.81
C PHE A 225 -2.74 15.74 5.75
N HIS A 226 -3.08 16.38 4.64
CA HIS A 226 -2.95 17.83 4.51
C HIS A 226 -3.74 18.60 5.59
N ARG A 227 -4.93 18.11 5.97
CA ARG A 227 -5.73 18.74 7.05
C ARG A 227 -5.12 18.49 8.43
N LEU A 228 -4.54 17.33 8.67
CA LEU A 228 -3.88 17.00 9.95
C LEU A 228 -2.63 17.87 10.19
N GLU A 229 -1.89 18.17 9.13
CA GLU A 229 -0.71 19.05 9.20
C GLU A 229 -1.07 20.50 9.55
N GLN A 230 -2.19 20.98 9.04
CA GLN A 230 -2.65 22.34 9.28
C GLN A 230 -3.29 22.53 10.67
N ARG A 231 -3.50 21.45 11.42
CA ARG A 231 -4.26 21.48 12.68
C ARG A 231 -3.51 20.75 13.78
N GLN A 232 -2.99 21.52 14.72
CA GLN A 232 -2.44 20.99 15.96
C GLN A 232 -3.39 21.30 17.11
N CYS A 233 -3.43 20.42 18.12
CA CYS A 233 -4.15 20.68 19.35
C CYS A 233 -3.37 21.74 20.16
N SER A 234 -3.82 22.99 20.14
CA SER A 234 -3.36 24.01 21.06
C SER A 234 -3.90 23.75 22.47
N ASP A 235 -3.17 24.17 23.51
CA ASP A 235 -3.50 23.96 24.96
C ASP A 235 -4.88 24.47 25.40
N GLY A 236 -5.62 25.15 24.54
CA GLY A 236 -7.00 25.63 24.77
C GLY A 236 -8.10 24.77 24.17
N CYS A 237 -7.81 23.64 23.50
CA CYS A 237 -8.84 22.80 22.91
C CYS A 237 -9.58 21.98 23.98
N PRO A 238 -10.93 21.82 23.83
CA PRO A 238 -11.75 21.08 24.78
C PRO A 238 -11.25 19.64 24.93
N HIS A 239 -11.38 19.11 26.13
CA HIS A 239 -10.87 17.82 26.62
C HIS A 239 -11.29 16.57 25.80
N GLU A 240 -12.22 16.73 24.89
CA GLU A 240 -12.63 15.70 23.94
C GLU A 240 -11.80 15.82 22.63
N ARG A 241 -10.88 14.91 22.45
CA ARG A 241 -10.02 14.80 21.27
C ARG A 241 -10.76 14.10 20.15
N PRO A 242 -11.49 14.82 19.28
CA PRO A 242 -12.35 14.22 18.28
C PRO A 242 -11.51 13.52 17.20
N GLY A 243 -11.91 12.32 16.81
CA GLY A 243 -11.29 11.61 15.68
C GLY A 243 -10.23 10.57 16.05
N ARG A 244 -9.71 10.54 17.28
CA ARG A 244 -8.65 9.62 17.72
C ARG A 244 -8.97 8.14 17.42
N GLN A 245 -10.21 7.72 17.67
CA GLN A 245 -10.66 6.34 17.41
C GLN A 245 -10.66 6.00 15.92
N VAL A 246 -11.06 6.97 15.09
CA VAL A 246 -11.15 6.80 13.62
C VAL A 246 -9.75 6.76 13.02
N ILE A 247 -8.83 7.61 13.49
CA ILE A 247 -7.42 7.60 13.06
C ILE A 247 -6.75 6.27 13.41
N THR A 248 -6.98 5.74 14.63
CA THR A 248 -6.48 4.42 15.02
C THR A 248 -7.03 3.33 14.09
N PHE A 249 -8.33 3.34 13.83
CA PHE A 249 -8.96 2.39 12.94
C PHE A 249 -8.41 2.47 11.51
N LEU A 250 -8.25 3.69 10.98
CA LEU A 250 -7.69 3.92 9.65
C LEU A 250 -6.22 3.44 9.53
N ALA A 251 -5.43 3.60 10.60
CA ALA A 251 -4.07 3.05 10.63
C ALA A 251 -4.07 1.52 10.48
N PHE A 252 -4.97 0.82 11.16
CA PHE A 252 -5.12 -0.64 10.97
C PHE A 252 -5.62 -1.01 9.57
N CYS A 253 -6.55 -0.25 8.98
CA CYS A 253 -6.98 -0.49 7.60
C CYS A 253 -5.80 -0.36 6.62
N ASN A 254 -4.97 0.68 6.75
CA ASN A 254 -3.77 0.84 5.91
C ASN A 254 -2.75 -0.27 6.14
N LEU A 255 -2.58 -0.73 7.39
CA LEU A 255 -1.71 -1.86 7.71
C LEU A 255 -2.18 -3.16 7.01
N VAL A 256 -3.49 -3.44 7.05
CA VAL A 256 -4.06 -4.61 6.39
C VAL A 256 -3.94 -4.50 4.87
N LEU A 257 -4.20 -3.31 4.29
CA LEU A 257 -3.98 -3.04 2.87
C LEU A 257 -2.51 -3.28 2.48
N TRP A 258 -1.56 -2.81 3.29
CA TRP A 258 -0.14 -3.07 3.06
C TRP A 258 0.19 -4.56 3.08
N VAL A 259 -0.33 -5.32 4.06
CA VAL A 259 -0.13 -6.76 4.16
C VAL A 259 -0.72 -7.47 2.94
N THR A 260 -1.97 -7.17 2.59
CA THR A 260 -2.65 -7.80 1.44
C THR A 260 -1.96 -7.47 0.12
N ASP A 261 -1.60 -6.22 -0.10
CA ASP A 261 -0.87 -5.80 -1.32
C ASP A 261 0.50 -6.49 -1.41
N THR A 262 1.22 -6.63 -0.30
CA THR A 262 2.54 -7.26 -0.29
C THR A 262 2.48 -8.75 -0.60
N PHE A 263 1.51 -9.47 -0.04
CA PHE A 263 1.45 -10.92 -0.16
C PHE A 263 0.59 -11.42 -1.32
N ALA A 264 -0.44 -10.68 -1.74
CA ALA A 264 -1.30 -11.06 -2.85
C ALA A 264 -0.73 -10.64 -4.22
N SER A 265 -0.17 -9.43 -4.34
CA SER A 265 0.28 -8.86 -5.62
C SER A 265 1.40 -9.67 -6.31
N GLY A 266 2.21 -10.40 -5.55
CA GLY A 266 3.31 -11.21 -6.11
C GLY A 266 2.87 -12.41 -6.93
N ARG A 267 1.62 -12.86 -6.80
CA ARG A 267 1.08 -14.09 -7.44
C ARG A 267 -0.06 -13.84 -8.43
N ASP A 268 -0.69 -12.67 -8.38
CA ASP A 268 -1.90 -12.42 -9.16
C ASP A 268 -1.60 -12.01 -10.60
N GLN A 269 -1.26 -13.00 -11.42
CA GLN A 269 -1.31 -12.84 -12.88
C GLN A 269 -2.74 -12.78 -13.43
N SER A 270 -3.74 -13.24 -12.67
CA SER A 270 -5.14 -13.24 -13.09
C SER A 270 -5.77 -11.85 -13.00
N SER A 271 -5.50 -11.09 -11.93
CA SER A 271 -5.95 -9.69 -11.81
C SER A 271 -5.27 -8.76 -12.82
N ALA A 272 -4.08 -9.13 -13.30
CA ALA A 272 -3.34 -8.39 -14.31
C ALA A 272 -3.77 -8.72 -15.77
N GLN A 273 -4.70 -9.66 -15.99
CA GLN A 273 -5.06 -10.08 -17.36
C GLN A 273 -5.61 -8.94 -18.21
N LEU A 274 -6.44 -8.08 -17.65
CA LEU A 274 -6.99 -6.92 -18.37
C LEU A 274 -5.89 -5.96 -18.80
N GLN A 275 -4.95 -5.66 -17.91
CA GLN A 275 -3.82 -4.79 -18.18
C GLN A 275 -2.84 -5.44 -19.18
N LEU A 276 -2.62 -6.77 -19.08
CA LEU A 276 -1.81 -7.52 -20.02
C LEU A 276 -2.44 -7.53 -21.43
N LYS A 277 -3.77 -7.64 -21.52
CA LYS A 277 -4.51 -7.58 -22.79
C LYS A 277 -4.37 -6.20 -23.44
N LEU A 278 -4.46 -5.12 -22.65
CA LEU A 278 -4.42 -3.75 -23.16
C LEU A 278 -3.01 -3.26 -23.46
N PHE A 279 -2.10 -3.38 -22.49
CA PHE A 279 -0.75 -2.79 -22.57
C PHE A 279 0.31 -3.74 -23.15
N GLY A 280 0.01 -5.03 -23.20
CA GLY A 280 0.97 -6.08 -23.54
C GLY A 280 1.81 -6.53 -22.34
N ALA A 281 2.41 -7.73 -22.47
CA ALA A 281 3.08 -8.38 -21.34
C ALA A 281 4.36 -7.67 -20.87
N LEU A 282 5.18 -7.18 -21.82
CA LEU A 282 6.46 -6.54 -21.46
C LEU A 282 6.26 -5.16 -20.83
N PRO A 283 5.50 -4.22 -21.43
CA PRO A 283 5.27 -2.90 -20.83
C PRO A 283 4.58 -3.02 -19.47
N TRP A 284 3.54 -3.85 -19.34
CA TRP A 284 2.84 -4.01 -18.07
C TRP A 284 3.74 -4.57 -16.98
N LYS A 285 4.59 -5.53 -17.29
CA LYS A 285 5.54 -6.09 -16.34
C LYS A 285 6.53 -5.03 -15.82
N LEU A 286 7.04 -4.17 -16.70
CA LEU A 286 7.95 -3.09 -16.32
C LEU A 286 7.23 -2.05 -15.43
N ILE A 287 6.04 -1.62 -15.83
CA ILE A 287 5.21 -0.70 -15.06
C ILE A 287 4.95 -1.27 -13.66
N SER A 288 4.44 -2.49 -13.59
CA SER A 288 4.09 -3.16 -12.34
C SER A 288 5.31 -3.33 -11.43
N GLN A 289 6.46 -3.75 -11.97
CA GLN A 289 7.68 -3.91 -11.17
C GLN A 289 8.18 -2.59 -10.56
N LEU A 290 7.93 -1.47 -11.22
CA LEU A 290 8.33 -0.14 -10.71
C LEU A 290 7.29 0.42 -9.72
N THR A 291 6.01 0.32 -10.05
CA THR A 291 4.95 0.99 -9.28
C THR A 291 4.52 0.21 -8.04
N MET A 292 4.45 -1.13 -8.10
CA MET A 292 4.00 -1.95 -6.98
C MET A 292 4.78 -1.71 -5.68
N PRO A 293 6.13 -1.72 -5.67
CA PRO A 293 6.86 -1.46 -4.43
C PRO A 293 6.61 -0.06 -3.85
N LEU A 294 6.36 0.94 -4.72
CA LEU A 294 6.06 2.30 -4.30
C LEU A 294 4.64 2.42 -3.71
N VAL A 295 3.66 1.70 -4.26
CA VAL A 295 2.30 1.62 -3.70
C VAL A 295 2.32 0.96 -2.32
N MET A 296 3.05 -0.15 -2.18
CA MET A 296 3.22 -0.82 -0.88
C MET A 296 3.90 0.10 0.13
N LEU A 297 4.95 0.84 -0.30
CA LEU A 297 5.62 1.83 0.53
C LEU A 297 4.65 2.93 0.98
N TYR A 298 3.80 3.44 0.08
CA TYR A 298 2.77 4.43 0.40
C TYR A 298 1.83 3.93 1.50
N ARG A 299 1.33 2.69 1.42
CA ARG A 299 0.46 2.09 2.45
C ARG A 299 1.15 1.99 3.80
N PHE A 300 2.41 1.55 3.80
CA PHE A 300 3.22 1.47 5.02
C PHE A 300 3.47 2.86 5.63
N GLN A 301 3.91 3.81 4.84
CA GLN A 301 4.15 5.20 5.28
C GLN A 301 2.87 5.85 5.81
N SER A 302 1.73 5.61 5.17
CA SER A 302 0.43 6.07 5.66
C SER A 302 0.09 5.52 7.04
N THR A 303 0.42 4.26 7.30
CA THR A 303 0.23 3.65 8.63
C THR A 303 1.13 4.34 9.67
N VAL A 304 2.42 4.51 9.35
CA VAL A 304 3.40 5.15 10.24
C VAL A 304 2.99 6.59 10.55
N TYR A 305 2.61 7.37 9.54
CA TYR A 305 2.18 8.75 9.72
C TYR A 305 0.93 8.87 10.60
N LEU A 306 -0.08 8.02 10.40
CA LEU A 306 -1.26 8.02 11.26
C LEU A 306 -0.94 7.66 12.71
N LEU A 307 0.03 6.77 12.95
CA LEU A 307 0.52 6.44 14.29
C LEU A 307 1.33 7.60 14.90
N GLU A 308 2.12 8.30 14.09
CA GLU A 308 2.85 9.50 14.52
C GLU A 308 1.89 10.62 14.92
N VAL A 309 0.91 10.94 14.09
CA VAL A 309 -0.17 11.90 14.39
C VAL A 309 -0.94 11.46 15.64
N TRP A 310 -1.20 10.18 15.82
CA TRP A 310 -1.83 9.66 17.03
C TRP A 310 -0.96 9.89 18.27
N HIS A 311 0.35 9.71 18.15
CA HIS A 311 1.29 9.90 19.27
C HIS A 311 1.51 11.38 19.60
N THR A 312 1.80 12.23 18.59
CA THR A 312 2.13 13.64 18.77
C THR A 312 0.90 14.52 19.01
N GLY A 313 -0.15 14.33 18.21
CA GLY A 313 -1.37 15.16 18.30
C GLY A 313 -2.25 14.83 19.51
N TYR A 314 -2.04 13.67 20.15
CA TYR A 314 -2.86 13.21 21.27
C TYR A 314 -2.04 12.84 22.53
N GLY A 315 -0.74 13.09 22.55
CA GLY A 315 0.09 12.98 23.75
C GLY A 315 -0.31 14.03 24.79
N THR A 316 -0.27 13.69 26.08
CA THR A 316 -0.39 14.66 27.17
C THR A 316 1.00 15.07 27.57
N ASP A 317 1.28 16.39 27.62
CA ASP A 317 2.47 16.89 28.29
C ASP A 317 2.45 16.47 29.77
N PRO A 318 3.55 15.94 30.30
CA PRO A 318 3.65 15.69 31.74
C PRO A 318 3.60 17.02 32.46
N LYS A 319 2.53 17.25 33.22
CA LYS A 319 2.47 18.33 34.21
C LYS A 319 3.45 18.07 35.33
#